data_a9535a4ebe071de65a137455dc909433
#
_entry.id   a9535a4ebe071de65a137455dc909433
#
_cell.length_a   1.000
_cell.length_b   1.000
_cell.length_c   1.000
_cell.angle_alpha   90.00
_cell.angle_beta   90.00
_cell.angle_gamma   90.00
#
_symmetry.space_group_name_H-M   'P 1'
#
loop_
_entity.id
_entity.type
_entity.pdbx_description
1 polymer ?
#
loop_
_entity_poly.entity_id
_entity_poly.type
_entity_poly.pdbx_seq_one_letter_code
_entity_poly.pdbx_strand_id
1 'polypeptide(L)'
;MKRLVSSITLAISFISFVSGENEKSFQVFLLAGQSNMQGQGVVDMDHPKYYNGGKGTLVRVMKESKRSGVYKHLKDKNGKWVERDDAFIRHRNKQGVMAGGVSIGFTGYGSMNSRHHIGPELQIGHRLGDHFEEPVLLIKTAWGGKSIYKDFRPPSAGGETGEYYHKMLAEVDEALKNYQEEFPSLRGLKPKWGGFIWFQGWNDMFNQDALAQYEENLVHLIKDLRAHLNDPNLPVVVGELGNMGEDAGTNMKLIREAQRNACQRKEWKGRVSFVKTTNFARPKEESPNVGHGHHWFGNAESYFLIGDALGKEMVRLLQK
;
A
#
# COMPACT_ATOMS: atom_id res chain seq x y z
N MET A 1 13.36 -87.93 10.20
CA MET A 1 13.81 -86.56 10.56
C MET A 1 13.71 -85.69 9.33
N LYS A 2 12.60 -84.92 9.24
CA LYS A 2 12.37 -83.94 8.15
C LYS A 2 12.72 -82.57 8.67
N ARG A 3 13.71 -81.90 8.06
CA ARG A 3 14.08 -80.49 8.35
C ARG A 3 13.11 -79.54 7.61
N LEU A 4 12.40 -78.72 8.37
CA LEU A 4 11.69 -77.55 7.85
C LEU A 4 12.67 -76.45 7.57
N VAL A 5 12.71 -75.93 6.33
CA VAL A 5 13.41 -74.71 5.98
C VAL A 5 12.38 -73.60 5.97
N SER A 6 12.52 -72.65 6.89
CA SER A 6 11.63 -71.45 6.98
C SER A 6 12.25 -70.33 6.16
N SER A 7 11.61 -69.96 5.07
CA SER A 7 12.02 -68.80 4.25
C SER A 7 11.42 -67.51 4.83
N ILE A 8 12.30 -66.63 5.30
CA ILE A 8 11.92 -65.25 5.75
C ILE A 8 11.92 -64.36 4.52
N THR A 9 10.77 -63.91 4.10
CA THR A 9 10.63 -62.90 3.04
C THR A 9 10.73 -61.52 3.69
N LEU A 10 11.79 -60.79 3.41
CA LEU A 10 12.05 -59.41 3.85
C LEU A 10 11.28 -58.46 2.92
N ALA A 11 10.18 -57.89 3.38
CA ALA A 11 9.43 -56.86 2.66
C ALA A 11 10.17 -55.52 2.83
N ILE A 12 10.83 -55.02 1.78
CA ILE A 12 11.42 -53.69 1.71
C ILE A 12 10.32 -52.72 1.32
N SER A 13 9.81 -51.96 2.30
CA SER A 13 8.91 -50.84 2.04
C SER A 13 9.67 -49.67 1.49
N PHE A 14 9.50 -49.37 0.18
CA PHE A 14 9.95 -48.14 -0.42
C PHE A 14 9.09 -46.97 0.11
N ILE A 15 9.64 -46.19 1.04
CA ILE A 15 9.06 -44.89 1.40
C ILE A 15 9.45 -43.93 0.27
N SER A 16 8.52 -43.67 -0.62
CA SER A 16 8.66 -42.60 -1.61
C SER A 16 8.58 -41.26 -0.86
N PHE A 17 9.73 -40.62 -0.65
CA PHE A 17 9.76 -39.20 -0.31
C PHE A 17 9.25 -38.45 -1.51
N VAL A 18 7.98 -38.02 -1.48
CA VAL A 18 7.47 -36.97 -2.34
C VAL A 18 8.14 -35.72 -1.84
N SER A 19 9.22 -35.30 -2.48
CA SER A 19 9.77 -33.95 -2.34
C SER A 19 8.69 -33.02 -2.93
N GLY A 20 7.89 -32.39 -2.07
CA GLY A 20 7.05 -31.29 -2.49
C GLY A 20 7.97 -30.22 -3.07
N GLU A 21 7.96 -30.06 -4.39
CA GLU A 21 8.53 -28.86 -5.01
C GLU A 21 7.84 -27.68 -4.30
N ASN A 22 8.61 -26.84 -3.60
CA ASN A 22 8.10 -25.60 -3.08
C ASN A 22 7.58 -24.80 -4.27
N GLU A 23 6.25 -24.71 -4.40
CA GLU A 23 5.63 -23.91 -5.46
C GLU A 23 6.21 -22.50 -5.38
N LYS A 24 6.85 -22.05 -6.46
CA LYS A 24 7.39 -20.70 -6.55
C LYS A 24 6.25 -19.70 -6.44
N SER A 25 6.41 -18.69 -5.60
CA SER A 25 5.38 -17.70 -5.29
C SER A 25 5.89 -16.27 -5.44
N PHE A 26 4.97 -15.32 -5.43
CA PHE A 26 5.25 -13.90 -5.29
C PHE A 26 4.35 -13.30 -4.22
N GLN A 27 4.80 -12.20 -3.60
CA GLN A 27 4.08 -11.55 -2.53
C GLN A 27 3.09 -10.52 -3.08
N VAL A 28 1.86 -10.49 -2.56
CA VAL A 28 0.82 -9.54 -2.98
C VAL A 28 0.45 -8.62 -1.82
N PHE A 29 0.47 -7.31 -2.08
CA PHE A 29 0.05 -6.30 -1.12
C PHE A 29 -1.07 -5.44 -1.69
N LEU A 30 -2.17 -5.31 -0.94
CA LEU A 30 -3.24 -4.39 -1.26
C LEU A 30 -2.94 -3.02 -0.65
N LEU A 31 -2.93 -1.97 -1.48
CA LEU A 31 -2.86 -0.57 -1.06
C LEU A 31 -4.22 0.07 -1.33
N ALA A 32 -4.94 0.49 -0.30
CA ALA A 32 -6.24 1.11 -0.49
C ALA A 32 -6.43 2.41 0.30
N GLY A 33 -7.35 3.25 -0.17
CA GLY A 33 -7.65 4.52 0.47
C GLY A 33 -8.22 5.56 -0.48
N GLN A 34 -7.97 6.83 -0.17
CA GLN A 34 -8.44 7.94 -0.98
C GLN A 34 -7.30 8.66 -1.71
N SER A 35 -7.48 9.94 -2.04
CA SER A 35 -6.53 10.75 -2.83
C SER A 35 -5.09 10.76 -2.29
N ASN A 36 -4.89 10.65 -0.98
CA ASN A 36 -3.56 10.56 -0.40
C ASN A 36 -2.87 9.21 -0.68
N MET A 37 -3.64 8.12 -0.78
CA MET A 37 -3.11 6.85 -1.29
C MET A 37 -2.94 6.89 -2.82
N GLN A 38 -3.82 7.60 -3.57
CA GLN A 38 -3.59 7.81 -5.01
C GLN A 38 -2.26 8.50 -5.28
N GLY A 39 -1.87 9.45 -4.42
CA GLY A 39 -0.62 10.19 -4.51
C GLY A 39 -0.71 11.48 -5.32
N GLN A 40 -0.20 12.55 -4.73
CA GLN A 40 -0.11 13.88 -5.33
C GLN A 40 1.23 14.58 -5.07
N GLY A 41 2.25 13.84 -4.64
CA GLY A 41 3.60 14.37 -4.50
C GLY A 41 4.16 14.76 -5.86
N VAL A 42 4.47 16.03 -6.06
CA VAL A 42 4.94 16.56 -7.36
C VAL A 42 6.39 16.16 -7.61
N VAL A 43 6.67 15.56 -8.77
CA VAL A 43 8.03 15.09 -9.12
C VAL A 43 8.92 16.23 -9.57
N ASP A 44 8.55 16.96 -10.63
CA ASP A 44 9.45 17.86 -11.37
C ASP A 44 8.77 19.12 -11.93
N MET A 45 7.49 19.32 -11.67
CA MET A 45 6.79 20.51 -12.15
C MET A 45 7.21 21.74 -11.36
N ASP A 46 7.73 22.75 -12.04
CA ASP A 46 8.08 24.02 -11.47
C ASP A 46 7.51 25.18 -12.30
N HIS A 47 6.52 25.84 -11.80
CA HIS A 47 5.96 27.03 -12.42
C HIS A 47 5.73 28.08 -11.34
N PRO A 48 6.31 29.29 -11.44
CA PRO A 48 6.25 30.30 -10.38
C PRO A 48 4.84 30.59 -9.88
N LYS A 49 3.86 30.56 -10.78
CA LYS A 49 2.46 30.85 -10.46
C LYS A 49 1.71 29.64 -9.87
N TYR A 50 2.02 28.40 -10.30
CA TYR A 50 1.20 27.23 -9.99
C TYR A 50 1.88 26.22 -9.06
N TYR A 51 3.21 26.14 -9.10
CA TYR A 51 3.99 25.16 -8.38
C TYR A 51 5.06 25.75 -7.47
N ASN A 52 4.84 27.00 -7.01
CA ASN A 52 5.71 27.69 -6.04
C ASN A 52 7.21 27.62 -6.41
N GLY A 53 7.53 27.74 -7.70
CA GLY A 53 8.90 27.63 -8.21
C GLY A 53 9.56 26.29 -7.95
N GLY A 54 8.77 25.20 -7.90
CA GLY A 54 9.27 23.84 -7.73
C GLY A 54 9.69 23.46 -6.31
N LYS A 55 9.44 24.31 -5.32
CA LYS A 55 9.72 23.98 -3.91
C LYS A 55 9.01 22.71 -3.49
N GLY A 56 9.69 21.80 -2.81
CA GLY A 56 9.12 20.53 -2.33
C GLY A 56 8.83 19.49 -3.42
N THR A 57 9.21 19.75 -4.69
CA THR A 57 9.18 18.73 -5.74
C THR A 57 10.27 17.69 -5.50
N LEU A 58 10.06 16.44 -5.97
CA LEU A 58 10.97 15.34 -5.72
C LEU A 58 12.39 15.63 -6.23
N VAL A 59 12.52 16.14 -7.45
CA VAL A 59 13.83 16.47 -8.04
C VAL A 59 14.57 17.52 -7.23
N ARG A 60 13.86 18.50 -6.66
CA ARG A 60 14.45 19.54 -5.84
C ARG A 60 14.82 19.02 -4.45
N VAL A 61 13.94 18.25 -3.81
CA VAL A 61 14.22 17.59 -2.52
C VAL A 61 15.43 16.66 -2.62
N MET A 62 15.54 15.88 -3.69
CA MET A 62 16.71 15.02 -3.94
C MET A 62 18.02 15.78 -4.04
N LYS A 63 17.99 17.01 -4.57
CA LYS A 63 19.17 17.87 -4.75
C LYS A 63 19.52 18.66 -3.47
N GLU A 64 18.52 19.22 -2.79
CA GLU A 64 18.69 20.21 -1.74
C GLU A 64 18.62 19.64 -0.32
N SER A 65 18.03 18.46 -0.14
CA SER A 65 17.87 17.86 1.18
C SER A 65 19.21 17.50 1.81
N LYS A 66 19.39 17.87 3.09
CA LYS A 66 20.51 17.38 3.92
C LYS A 66 20.54 15.85 4.02
N ARG A 67 19.44 15.18 3.70
CA ARG A 67 19.28 13.72 3.65
C ARG A 67 19.25 13.18 2.22
N SER A 68 19.85 13.88 1.26
CA SER A 68 19.84 13.47 -0.16
C SER A 68 20.22 11.99 -0.40
N GLY A 69 21.03 11.42 0.49
CA GLY A 69 21.42 10.02 0.43
C GLY A 69 20.26 9.02 0.47
N VAL A 70 19.12 9.36 1.14
CA VAL A 70 17.98 8.46 1.25
C VAL A 70 17.19 8.31 -0.06
N TYR A 71 17.41 9.18 -1.03
CA TYR A 71 16.73 9.17 -2.34
C TYR A 71 17.58 8.56 -3.46
N LYS A 72 18.84 8.18 -3.20
CA LYS A 72 19.79 7.73 -4.25
C LYS A 72 19.27 6.54 -5.06
N HIS A 73 18.52 5.64 -4.43
CA HIS A 73 17.95 4.45 -5.07
C HIS A 73 16.86 4.76 -6.10
N LEU A 74 16.31 5.99 -6.11
CA LEU A 74 15.26 6.38 -7.05
C LEU A 74 15.78 6.69 -8.46
N LYS A 75 17.09 6.86 -8.63
CA LYS A 75 17.71 7.08 -9.94
C LYS A 75 18.89 6.15 -10.15
N ASP A 76 19.04 5.69 -11.41
CA ASP A 76 20.18 4.89 -11.82
C ASP A 76 21.45 5.76 -12.00
N LYS A 77 22.56 5.11 -12.34
CA LYS A 77 23.86 5.79 -12.60
C LYS A 77 23.82 6.79 -13.76
N ASN A 78 22.83 6.70 -14.64
CA ASN A 78 22.64 7.60 -15.79
C ASN A 78 21.62 8.72 -15.48
N GLY A 79 21.13 8.80 -14.22
CA GLY A 79 20.15 9.78 -13.79
C GLY A 79 18.71 9.51 -14.23
N LYS A 80 18.42 8.33 -14.79
CA LYS A 80 17.06 7.90 -15.13
C LYS A 80 16.34 7.41 -13.88
N TRP A 81 15.03 7.61 -13.83
CA TRP A 81 14.20 7.03 -12.78
C TRP A 81 14.27 5.50 -12.84
N VAL A 82 14.55 4.90 -11.68
CA VAL A 82 14.54 3.44 -11.53
C VAL A 82 13.13 2.94 -11.75
N GLU A 83 13.02 1.88 -12.50
CA GLU A 83 11.84 1.02 -12.63
C GLU A 83 12.27 -0.37 -12.12
N ARG A 84 11.65 -0.84 -11.04
CA ARG A 84 12.05 -2.09 -10.41
C ARG A 84 11.65 -3.28 -11.28
N ASP A 85 12.45 -4.33 -11.28
CA ASP A 85 12.22 -5.59 -11.98
C ASP A 85 11.81 -6.75 -11.06
N ASP A 86 11.78 -6.48 -9.75
CA ASP A 86 11.41 -7.40 -8.66
C ASP A 86 10.19 -6.93 -7.85
N ALA A 87 9.80 -5.66 -7.97
CA ALA A 87 8.62 -5.10 -7.34
C ALA A 87 7.75 -4.39 -8.37
N PHE A 88 6.51 -4.86 -8.50
CA PHE A 88 5.55 -4.45 -9.51
C PHE A 88 4.36 -3.71 -8.88
N ILE A 89 3.67 -2.91 -9.68
CA ILE A 89 2.46 -2.23 -9.25
C ILE A 89 1.40 -2.24 -10.36
N ARG A 90 0.15 -2.47 -9.95
CA ARG A 90 -1.04 -2.30 -10.77
C ARG A 90 -1.93 -1.24 -10.13
N HIS A 91 -2.30 -0.24 -10.90
CA HIS A 91 -3.23 0.81 -10.49
C HIS A 91 -4.15 1.20 -11.64
N ARG A 92 -5.47 1.24 -11.39
CA ARG A 92 -6.43 1.75 -12.34
C ARG A 92 -6.77 3.21 -12.02
N ASN A 93 -6.58 4.08 -12.99
CA ASN A 93 -7.08 5.45 -12.95
C ASN A 93 -8.22 5.66 -13.97
N LYS A 94 -8.59 6.94 -14.21
CA LYS A 94 -9.66 7.28 -15.15
C LYS A 94 -9.36 6.95 -16.63
N GLN A 95 -8.08 6.78 -16.98
CA GLN A 95 -7.64 6.48 -18.34
C GLN A 95 -7.43 4.98 -18.59
N GLY A 96 -7.42 4.16 -17.56
CA GLY A 96 -7.25 2.72 -17.66
C GLY A 96 -6.34 2.13 -16.61
N VAL A 97 -5.87 0.92 -16.86
CA VAL A 97 -4.92 0.19 -16.01
C VAL A 97 -3.49 0.62 -16.34
N MET A 98 -2.75 0.96 -15.31
CA MET A 98 -1.31 1.13 -15.35
C MET A 98 -0.69 -0.07 -14.64
N ALA A 99 0.21 -0.79 -15.32
CA ALA A 99 0.92 -1.94 -14.80
C ALA A 99 2.40 -1.86 -15.20
N GLY A 100 3.31 -2.17 -14.26
CA GLY A 100 4.75 -2.13 -14.52
C GLY A 100 5.57 -2.26 -13.25
N GLY A 101 6.89 -2.13 -13.38
CA GLY A 101 7.80 -2.06 -12.24
C GLY A 101 7.55 -0.80 -11.39
N VAL A 102 7.72 -0.92 -10.08
CA VAL A 102 7.55 0.22 -9.17
C VAL A 102 8.49 1.36 -9.57
N SER A 103 7.89 2.51 -9.85
CA SER A 103 8.58 3.74 -10.26
C SER A 103 7.69 4.95 -9.98
N ILE A 104 8.10 6.14 -10.42
CA ILE A 104 7.24 7.35 -10.39
C ILE A 104 6.04 7.18 -11.35
N GLY A 105 4.92 7.89 -11.07
CA GLY A 105 3.80 8.05 -12.01
C GLY A 105 2.60 7.14 -11.78
N PHE A 106 2.66 6.17 -10.90
CA PHE A 106 1.50 5.30 -10.59
C PHE A 106 0.48 5.98 -9.69
N THR A 107 -0.09 7.09 -10.16
CA THR A 107 -1.01 7.94 -9.40
C THR A 107 -2.34 8.12 -10.12
N GLY A 108 -3.36 8.64 -9.41
CA GLY A 108 -4.68 8.95 -10.00
C GLY A 108 -4.69 10.22 -10.85
N TYR A 109 -3.57 10.93 -10.97
CA TYR A 109 -3.47 12.26 -11.57
C TYR A 109 -2.53 12.26 -12.77
N GLY A 110 -2.91 13.04 -13.78
CA GLY A 110 -2.19 13.11 -15.04
C GLY A 110 -2.64 12.05 -16.06
N SER A 111 -2.03 12.05 -17.22
CA SER A 111 -2.24 11.02 -18.24
C SER A 111 -1.45 9.75 -17.89
N MET A 112 -1.79 8.60 -18.49
CA MET A 112 -1.04 7.35 -18.31
C MET A 112 0.45 7.47 -18.63
N ASN A 113 0.81 8.44 -19.49
CA ASN A 113 2.20 8.73 -19.84
C ASN A 113 2.83 9.85 -18.98
N SER A 114 2.07 10.45 -18.06
CA SER A 114 2.52 11.54 -17.21
C SER A 114 3.13 10.98 -15.93
N ARG A 115 4.43 11.10 -15.81
CA ARG A 115 5.20 10.63 -14.65
C ARG A 115 5.57 11.78 -13.68
N HIS A 116 4.66 12.76 -13.51
CA HIS A 116 4.90 13.97 -12.74
C HIS A 116 4.47 13.90 -11.28
N HIS A 117 3.92 12.77 -10.83
CA HIS A 117 3.48 12.59 -9.45
C HIS A 117 3.95 11.28 -8.87
N ILE A 118 4.06 11.25 -7.52
CA ILE A 118 4.24 10.06 -6.71
C ILE A 118 3.19 10.00 -5.60
N GLY A 119 2.92 8.82 -5.12
CA GLY A 119 2.22 8.55 -3.87
C GLY A 119 3.09 7.72 -2.92
N PRO A 120 2.50 7.20 -1.83
CA PRO A 120 3.20 6.34 -0.89
C PRO A 120 3.70 5.03 -1.54
N GLU A 121 3.03 4.55 -2.60
CA GLU A 121 3.35 3.31 -3.31
C GLU A 121 4.81 3.22 -3.74
N LEU A 122 5.41 4.36 -4.15
CA LEU A 122 6.79 4.38 -4.61
C LEU A 122 7.73 3.80 -3.55
N GLN A 123 7.70 4.35 -2.35
CA GLN A 123 8.63 3.92 -1.31
C GLN A 123 8.17 2.66 -0.59
N ILE A 124 6.86 2.38 -0.52
CA ILE A 124 6.34 1.08 -0.08
C ILE A 124 6.93 -0.03 -0.96
N GLY A 125 6.85 0.12 -2.29
CA GLY A 125 7.37 -0.88 -3.22
C GLY A 125 8.88 -1.09 -3.11
N HIS A 126 9.65 -0.01 -2.93
CA HIS A 126 11.09 -0.15 -2.66
C HIS A 126 11.37 -0.92 -1.37
N ARG A 127 10.65 -0.62 -0.26
CA ARG A 127 10.86 -1.31 1.02
C ARG A 127 10.48 -2.78 0.98
N LEU A 128 9.39 -3.10 0.30
CA LEU A 128 8.95 -4.50 0.19
C LEU A 128 9.84 -5.27 -0.79
N GLY A 129 10.19 -4.71 -1.95
CA GLY A 129 11.11 -5.35 -2.88
C GLY A 129 12.51 -5.58 -2.30
N ASP A 130 13.01 -4.65 -1.47
CA ASP A 130 14.30 -4.83 -0.78
C ASP A 130 14.25 -5.89 0.35
N HIS A 131 13.05 -6.26 0.81
CA HIS A 131 12.85 -7.21 1.91
C HIS A 131 12.68 -8.65 1.44
N PHE A 132 12.00 -8.87 0.32
CA PHE A 132 11.71 -10.19 -0.20
C PHE A 132 12.71 -10.61 -1.28
N GLU A 133 13.08 -11.89 -1.30
CA GLU A 133 13.78 -12.51 -2.43
C GLU A 133 12.80 -12.83 -3.57
N GLU A 134 11.54 -13.12 -3.24
CA GLU A 134 10.46 -13.33 -4.20
C GLU A 134 9.95 -12.00 -4.75
N PRO A 135 9.43 -11.98 -5.98
CA PRO A 135 8.81 -10.79 -6.54
C PRO A 135 7.64 -10.27 -5.68
N VAL A 136 7.43 -8.96 -5.72
CA VAL A 136 6.33 -8.28 -5.02
C VAL A 136 5.38 -7.66 -6.04
N LEU A 137 4.07 -7.82 -5.83
CA LEU A 137 3.02 -7.10 -6.56
C LEU A 137 2.20 -6.21 -5.62
N LEU A 138 2.20 -4.92 -5.89
CA LEU A 138 1.31 -3.95 -5.26
C LEU A 138 0.03 -3.80 -6.09
N ILE A 139 -1.12 -4.09 -5.51
CA ILE A 139 -2.43 -3.79 -6.11
C ILE A 139 -2.95 -2.52 -5.44
N LYS A 140 -2.97 -1.41 -6.20
CA LYS A 140 -3.35 -0.11 -5.66
C LYS A 140 -4.76 0.26 -6.05
N THR A 141 -5.66 0.33 -5.05
CA THR A 141 -7.09 0.62 -5.18
C THR A 141 -7.44 1.87 -4.37
N ALA A 142 -7.28 3.03 -4.98
CA ALA A 142 -7.49 4.29 -4.30
C ALA A 142 -8.25 5.28 -5.16
N TRP A 143 -9.21 6.02 -4.56
CA TRP A 143 -10.05 6.98 -5.27
C TRP A 143 -10.25 8.25 -4.44
N GLY A 144 -10.01 9.40 -5.06
CA GLY A 144 -10.16 10.71 -4.42
C GLY A 144 -11.57 10.98 -3.91
N GLY A 145 -11.67 11.66 -2.77
CA GLY A 145 -12.94 12.10 -2.23
C GLY A 145 -13.82 11.00 -1.63
N LYS A 146 -13.26 9.85 -1.24
CA LYS A 146 -14.01 8.68 -0.75
C LYS A 146 -13.88 8.50 0.76
N SER A 147 -15.03 8.25 1.43
CA SER A 147 -15.16 8.00 2.87
C SER A 147 -15.22 6.51 3.18
N ILE A 148 -14.84 6.11 4.38
CA ILE A 148 -15.13 4.76 4.87
C ILE A 148 -16.60 4.64 5.33
N TYR A 149 -17.20 5.74 5.76
CA TYR A 149 -18.58 5.77 6.23
C TYR A 149 -19.60 5.37 5.15
N LYS A 150 -19.39 5.83 3.91
CA LYS A 150 -20.31 5.59 2.79
C LYS A 150 -19.66 4.78 1.68
N ASP A 151 -18.53 5.26 1.15
CA ASP A 151 -17.98 4.76 -0.11
C ASP A 151 -17.30 3.40 0.04
N PHE A 152 -16.50 3.21 1.10
CA PHE A 152 -15.86 1.95 1.44
C PHE A 152 -16.57 1.19 2.57
N ARG A 153 -17.83 1.52 2.87
CA ARG A 153 -18.56 0.89 3.98
C ARG A 153 -18.53 -0.62 3.83
N PRO A 154 -17.94 -1.34 4.80
CA PRO A 154 -17.85 -2.80 4.73
C PRO A 154 -19.21 -3.44 5.10
N PRO A 155 -19.52 -4.62 4.56
CA PRO A 155 -20.83 -5.26 4.77
C PRO A 155 -21.15 -5.54 6.25
N SER A 156 -20.17 -5.93 7.06
CA SER A 156 -20.40 -6.20 8.49
C SER A 156 -20.67 -4.96 9.34
N ALA A 157 -20.42 -3.73 8.82
CA ALA A 157 -20.80 -2.49 9.49
C ALA A 157 -22.32 -2.21 9.43
N GLY A 158 -23.08 -3.04 8.72
CA GLY A 158 -24.52 -2.86 8.50
C GLY A 158 -24.85 -1.70 7.54
N GLY A 159 -26.12 -1.59 7.19
CA GLY A 159 -26.56 -0.65 6.15
C GLY A 159 -26.16 -1.11 4.75
N GLU A 160 -26.16 -0.16 3.79
CA GLU A 160 -25.74 -0.42 2.41
C GLU A 160 -24.22 -0.54 2.31
N THR A 161 -23.72 -1.63 1.72
CA THR A 161 -22.29 -1.79 1.44
C THR A 161 -21.82 -0.76 0.43
N GLY A 162 -20.67 -0.14 0.68
CA GLY A 162 -20.16 0.93 -0.15
C GLY A 162 -19.75 0.44 -1.55
N GLU A 163 -20.08 1.24 -2.58
CA GLU A 163 -19.71 0.97 -3.98
C GLU A 163 -18.21 0.73 -4.14
N TYR A 164 -17.39 1.51 -3.43
CA TYR A 164 -15.93 1.46 -3.53
C TYR A 164 -15.31 0.30 -2.74
N TYR A 165 -16.06 -0.28 -1.78
CA TYR A 165 -15.69 -1.56 -1.18
C TYR A 165 -15.77 -2.67 -2.24
N HIS A 166 -16.90 -2.78 -2.94
CA HIS A 166 -17.05 -3.74 -4.04
C HIS A 166 -16.03 -3.51 -5.16
N LYS A 167 -15.82 -2.26 -5.52
CA LYS A 167 -14.85 -1.88 -6.56
C LYS A 167 -13.42 -2.24 -6.18
N MET A 168 -13.05 -2.05 -4.92
CA MET A 168 -11.73 -2.47 -4.41
C MET A 168 -11.53 -3.98 -4.59
N LEU A 169 -12.50 -4.79 -4.21
CA LEU A 169 -12.42 -6.25 -4.37
C LEU A 169 -12.39 -6.65 -5.85
N ALA A 170 -13.22 -6.04 -6.70
CA ALA A 170 -13.21 -6.32 -8.13
C ALA A 170 -11.87 -6.00 -8.81
N GLU A 171 -11.19 -4.91 -8.41
CA GLU A 171 -9.85 -4.59 -8.91
C GLU A 171 -8.80 -5.62 -8.42
N VAL A 172 -8.95 -6.15 -7.21
CA VAL A 172 -8.11 -7.23 -6.68
C VAL A 172 -8.29 -8.50 -7.50
N ASP A 173 -9.54 -8.92 -7.73
CA ASP A 173 -9.86 -10.12 -8.48
C ASP A 173 -9.35 -10.02 -9.94
N GLU A 174 -9.54 -8.85 -10.57
CA GLU A 174 -9.04 -8.58 -11.92
C GLU A 174 -7.52 -8.63 -11.99
N ALA A 175 -6.83 -8.02 -11.01
CA ALA A 175 -5.37 -8.06 -10.92
C ALA A 175 -4.85 -9.50 -10.80
N LEU A 176 -5.45 -10.30 -9.91
CA LEU A 176 -5.07 -11.71 -9.71
C LEU A 176 -5.46 -12.62 -10.88
N LYS A 177 -6.42 -12.23 -11.69
CA LYS A 177 -6.76 -12.94 -12.93
C LYS A 177 -5.76 -12.65 -14.04
N ASN A 178 -5.31 -11.40 -14.17
CA ASN A 178 -4.57 -10.91 -15.34
C ASN A 178 -3.06 -10.77 -15.10
N TYR A 179 -2.53 -11.02 -13.89
CA TYR A 179 -1.12 -10.76 -13.56
C TYR A 179 -0.12 -11.45 -14.48
N GLN A 180 -0.43 -12.62 -15.02
CA GLN A 180 0.48 -13.35 -15.92
C GLN A 180 0.63 -12.68 -17.29
N GLU A 181 -0.37 -11.90 -17.72
CA GLU A 181 -0.36 -11.13 -18.96
C GLU A 181 0.26 -9.75 -18.72
N GLU A 182 -0.14 -9.09 -17.61
CA GLU A 182 0.33 -7.76 -17.26
C GLU A 182 1.79 -7.75 -16.77
N PHE A 183 2.26 -8.85 -16.13
CA PHE A 183 3.61 -9.01 -15.59
C PHE A 183 4.25 -10.33 -16.02
N PRO A 184 4.92 -10.37 -17.20
CA PRO A 184 5.51 -11.60 -17.73
C PRO A 184 6.48 -12.33 -16.79
N SER A 185 7.18 -11.59 -15.92
CA SER A 185 8.09 -12.13 -14.90
C SER A 185 7.38 -12.88 -13.77
N LEU A 186 6.07 -12.70 -13.60
CA LEU A 186 5.26 -13.43 -12.61
C LEU A 186 4.60 -14.71 -13.16
N ARG A 187 4.83 -15.03 -14.45
CA ARG A 187 4.25 -16.23 -15.05
C ARG A 187 4.69 -17.50 -14.33
N GLY A 188 3.71 -18.37 -14.06
CA GLY A 188 3.97 -19.64 -13.38
C GLY A 188 4.20 -19.53 -11.87
N LEU A 189 4.26 -18.31 -11.30
CA LEU A 189 4.32 -18.09 -9.86
C LEU A 189 2.91 -18.04 -9.29
N LYS A 190 2.78 -18.39 -7.99
CA LYS A 190 1.49 -18.34 -7.27
C LYS A 190 1.42 -17.08 -6.38
N PRO A 191 0.30 -16.34 -6.39
CA PRO A 191 0.13 -15.20 -5.50
C PRO A 191 0.01 -15.67 -4.05
N LYS A 192 0.72 -14.97 -3.14
CA LYS A 192 0.64 -15.15 -1.69
C LYS A 192 0.39 -13.79 -1.04
N TRP A 193 -0.66 -13.68 -0.25
CA TRP A 193 -0.96 -12.42 0.44
C TRP A 193 0.13 -12.08 1.46
N GLY A 194 0.72 -10.90 1.33
CA GLY A 194 1.70 -10.35 2.25
C GLY A 194 1.09 -9.34 3.21
N GLY A 195 0.08 -8.57 2.78
CA GLY A 195 -0.53 -7.59 3.68
C GLY A 195 -1.46 -6.57 3.02
N PHE A 196 -2.04 -5.75 3.86
CA PHE A 196 -2.94 -4.65 3.49
C PHE A 196 -2.47 -3.33 4.09
N ILE A 197 -2.43 -2.27 3.29
CA ILE A 197 -2.08 -0.91 3.73
C ILE A 197 -3.24 0.03 3.43
N TRP A 198 -3.77 0.66 4.49
CA TRP A 198 -4.88 1.60 4.44
C TRP A 198 -4.40 3.02 4.69
N PHE A 199 -4.73 3.96 3.78
CA PHE A 199 -4.40 5.37 3.95
C PHE A 199 -5.55 6.26 3.47
N GLN A 200 -6.46 6.58 4.41
CA GLN A 200 -7.72 7.30 4.16
C GLN A 200 -8.16 8.00 5.47
N GLY A 201 -9.10 8.93 5.42
CA GLY A 201 -9.72 9.58 6.59
C GLY A 201 -10.17 11.01 6.34
N TRP A 202 -9.64 11.69 5.33
CA TRP A 202 -9.94 13.10 5.09
C TRP A 202 -11.44 13.38 4.88
N ASN A 203 -12.14 12.55 4.11
CA ASN A 203 -13.54 12.81 3.79
C ASN A 203 -14.50 12.59 4.97
N ASP A 204 -14.15 11.68 5.88
CA ASP A 204 -15.00 11.34 7.01
C ASP A 204 -15.04 12.46 8.05
N MET A 205 -14.02 13.31 8.15
CA MET A 205 -13.97 14.40 9.14
C MET A 205 -15.02 15.52 8.90
N PHE A 206 -15.67 15.56 7.75
CA PHE A 206 -16.67 16.58 7.42
C PHE A 206 -18.12 16.20 7.77
N ASN A 207 -18.35 14.97 8.26
CA ASN A 207 -19.65 14.47 8.66
C ASN A 207 -19.58 13.90 10.07
N GLN A 208 -20.50 14.30 10.97
CA GLN A 208 -20.47 13.91 12.37
C GLN A 208 -20.73 12.41 12.57
N ASP A 209 -21.65 11.81 11.79
CA ASP A 209 -21.91 10.37 11.84
C ASP A 209 -20.71 9.57 11.34
N ALA A 210 -20.02 10.06 10.30
CA ALA A 210 -18.80 9.45 9.79
C ALA A 210 -17.66 9.51 10.81
N LEU A 211 -17.48 10.65 11.50
CA LEU A 211 -16.54 10.79 12.62
C LEU A 211 -16.83 9.77 13.73
N ALA A 212 -18.08 9.69 14.16
CA ALA A 212 -18.50 8.81 15.25
C ALA A 212 -18.32 7.32 14.92
N GLN A 213 -18.47 6.93 13.64
CA GLN A 213 -18.41 5.54 13.20
C GLN A 213 -17.07 5.13 12.60
N TYR A 214 -16.10 6.05 12.47
CA TYR A 214 -14.85 5.77 11.75
C TYR A 214 -14.08 4.59 12.34
N GLU A 215 -13.92 4.54 13.66
CA GLU A 215 -13.19 3.47 14.36
C GLU A 215 -13.79 2.09 14.06
N GLU A 216 -15.10 1.94 14.29
CA GLU A 216 -15.78 0.66 14.07
C GLU A 216 -15.83 0.27 12.58
N ASN A 217 -16.05 1.23 11.68
CA ASN A 217 -16.02 0.95 10.25
C ASN A 217 -14.64 0.47 9.79
N LEU A 218 -13.55 1.01 10.35
CA LEU A 218 -12.20 0.53 10.05
C LEU A 218 -11.96 -0.88 10.60
N VAL A 219 -12.46 -1.19 11.79
CA VAL A 219 -12.42 -2.55 12.36
C VAL A 219 -13.20 -3.52 11.47
N HIS A 220 -14.40 -3.17 11.04
CA HIS A 220 -15.20 -3.97 10.11
C HIS A 220 -14.51 -4.18 8.77
N LEU A 221 -13.93 -3.12 8.19
CA LEU A 221 -13.18 -3.20 6.92
C LEU A 221 -12.03 -4.24 7.00
N ILE A 222 -11.27 -4.22 8.09
CA ILE A 222 -10.17 -5.16 8.29
C ILE A 222 -10.69 -6.60 8.42
N LYS A 223 -11.77 -6.82 9.18
CA LYS A 223 -12.39 -8.14 9.36
C LYS A 223 -12.92 -8.70 8.05
N ASP A 224 -13.70 -7.89 7.34
CA ASP A 224 -14.35 -8.30 6.09
C ASP A 224 -13.32 -8.58 4.99
N LEU A 225 -12.26 -7.78 4.90
CA LEU A 225 -11.18 -8.02 3.96
C LEU A 225 -10.42 -9.32 4.29
N ARG A 226 -10.10 -9.57 5.57
CA ARG A 226 -9.47 -10.83 6.00
C ARG A 226 -10.34 -12.05 5.68
N ALA A 227 -11.64 -11.93 5.87
CA ALA A 227 -12.59 -12.98 5.52
C ALA A 227 -12.66 -13.22 4.00
N HIS A 228 -12.71 -12.15 3.21
CA HIS A 228 -12.74 -12.22 1.74
C HIS A 228 -11.47 -12.86 1.17
N LEU A 229 -10.31 -12.50 1.70
CA LEU A 229 -9.01 -13.02 1.26
C LEU A 229 -8.67 -14.39 1.90
N ASN A 230 -9.56 -14.92 2.75
CA ASN A 230 -9.35 -16.16 3.50
C ASN A 230 -8.02 -16.19 4.28
N ASP A 231 -7.61 -15.02 4.81
CA ASP A 231 -6.43 -14.88 5.68
C ASP A 231 -6.79 -14.12 6.96
N PRO A 232 -7.17 -14.82 8.04
CA PRO A 232 -7.54 -14.18 9.31
C PRO A 232 -6.38 -13.47 10.01
N ASN A 233 -5.14 -13.75 9.61
CA ASN A 233 -3.93 -13.18 10.18
C ASN A 233 -3.23 -12.19 9.23
N LEU A 234 -3.85 -11.82 8.11
CA LEU A 234 -3.28 -10.85 7.17
C LEU A 234 -2.73 -9.62 7.91
N PRO A 235 -1.44 -9.28 7.76
CA PRO A 235 -0.88 -8.07 8.32
C PRO A 235 -1.55 -6.82 7.76
N VAL A 236 -1.87 -5.84 8.64
CA VAL A 236 -2.49 -4.59 8.22
C VAL A 236 -1.72 -3.40 8.79
N VAL A 237 -1.43 -2.43 7.94
CA VAL A 237 -0.83 -1.15 8.33
C VAL A 237 -1.80 -0.02 7.99
N VAL A 238 -2.11 0.81 8.97
CA VAL A 238 -2.97 1.99 8.83
C VAL A 238 -2.12 3.24 8.95
N GLY A 239 -2.09 4.05 7.89
CA GLY A 239 -1.45 5.36 7.91
C GLY A 239 -2.35 6.41 8.55
N GLU A 240 -1.77 7.20 9.48
CA GLU A 240 -2.44 8.32 10.13
C GLU A 240 -2.89 9.38 9.10
N LEU A 241 -4.03 10.01 9.33
CA LEU A 241 -4.42 11.26 8.66
C LEU A 241 -3.55 12.42 9.19
N GLY A 242 -2.28 12.43 8.82
CA GLY A 242 -1.26 13.33 9.36
C GLY A 242 -1.17 14.69 8.67
N ASN A 243 -2.02 14.97 7.66
CA ASN A 243 -2.10 16.26 6.99
C ASN A 243 -2.14 17.40 8.01
N MET A 244 -1.60 18.55 7.67
CA MET A 244 -1.50 19.75 8.51
C MET A 244 -0.63 19.59 9.77
N GLY A 245 0.03 18.45 9.96
CA GLY A 245 0.93 18.28 11.11
C GLY A 245 0.24 18.46 12.45
N GLU A 246 0.87 19.17 13.38
CA GLU A 246 0.32 19.47 14.71
C GLU A 246 -0.78 20.57 14.66
N ASP A 247 -0.86 21.35 13.56
CA ASP A 247 -1.86 22.41 13.36
C ASP A 247 -3.23 21.85 12.90
N ALA A 248 -3.40 20.53 12.90
CA ALA A 248 -4.62 19.88 12.53
C ALA A 248 -5.81 20.29 13.42
N GLY A 249 -6.97 20.55 12.79
CA GLY A 249 -8.21 20.86 13.49
C GLY A 249 -8.78 19.66 14.26
N THR A 250 -9.77 19.94 15.13
CA THR A 250 -10.36 18.94 16.05
C THR A 250 -10.85 17.69 15.36
N ASN A 251 -11.63 17.80 14.29
CA ASN A 251 -12.18 16.63 13.58
C ASN A 251 -11.09 15.74 12.99
N MET A 252 -10.00 16.32 12.51
CA MET A 252 -8.86 15.55 12.00
C MET A 252 -8.16 14.79 13.14
N LYS A 253 -8.02 15.43 14.32
CA LYS A 253 -7.46 14.78 15.51
C LYS A 253 -8.34 13.62 15.99
N LEU A 254 -9.67 13.75 15.92
CA LEU A 254 -10.61 12.66 16.21
C LEU A 254 -10.45 11.48 15.24
N ILE A 255 -10.29 11.73 13.93
CA ILE A 255 -9.99 10.65 12.96
C ILE A 255 -8.66 9.96 13.31
N ARG A 256 -7.60 10.70 13.65
CA ARG A 256 -6.30 10.11 14.06
C ARG A 256 -6.44 9.21 15.29
N GLU A 257 -7.25 9.64 16.25
CA GLU A 257 -7.54 8.85 17.47
C GLU A 257 -8.31 7.59 17.11
N ALA A 258 -9.37 7.68 16.31
CA ALA A 258 -10.14 6.54 15.83
C ALA A 258 -9.28 5.53 15.04
N GLN A 259 -8.37 6.01 14.17
CA GLN A 259 -7.40 5.17 13.45
C GLN A 259 -6.48 4.41 14.43
N ARG A 260 -5.96 5.10 15.43
CA ARG A 260 -5.09 4.51 16.45
C ARG A 260 -5.83 3.46 17.27
N ASN A 261 -7.02 3.79 17.76
CA ASN A 261 -7.83 2.89 18.57
C ASN A 261 -8.23 1.62 17.81
N ALA A 262 -8.67 1.76 16.56
CA ALA A 262 -8.96 0.62 15.69
C ALA A 262 -7.77 -0.34 15.56
N CYS A 263 -6.55 0.19 15.46
CA CYS A 263 -5.34 -0.63 15.36
C CYS A 263 -4.91 -1.30 16.68
N GLN A 264 -5.33 -0.76 17.82
CA GLN A 264 -4.94 -1.26 19.16
C GLN A 264 -5.85 -2.36 19.71
N ARG A 265 -6.86 -2.80 18.97
CA ARG A 265 -7.78 -3.86 19.37
C ARG A 265 -7.01 -5.16 19.67
N LYS A 266 -7.26 -5.76 20.85
CA LYS A 266 -6.60 -7.00 21.30
C LYS A 266 -6.81 -8.17 20.35
N GLU A 267 -7.95 -8.19 19.66
CA GLU A 267 -8.30 -9.23 18.69
C GLU A 267 -7.34 -9.35 17.51
N TRP A 268 -6.56 -8.31 17.22
CA TRP A 268 -5.57 -8.33 16.13
C TRP A 268 -4.31 -9.14 16.45
N LYS A 269 -4.07 -9.49 17.71
CA LYS A 269 -2.89 -10.25 18.17
C LYS A 269 -1.57 -9.68 17.64
N GLY A 270 -1.49 -8.35 17.54
CA GLY A 270 -0.30 -7.64 17.04
C GLY A 270 -0.10 -7.66 15.52
N ARG A 271 -1.10 -8.10 14.74
CA ARG A 271 -1.04 -8.13 13.26
C ARG A 271 -1.66 -6.90 12.59
N VAL A 272 -2.07 -5.89 13.34
CA VAL A 272 -2.53 -4.59 12.83
C VAL A 272 -1.69 -3.50 13.50
N SER A 273 -1.22 -2.53 12.72
CA SER A 273 -0.36 -1.45 13.21
C SER A 273 -0.78 -0.10 12.69
N PHE A 274 -0.59 0.92 13.51
CA PHE A 274 -0.82 2.33 13.20
C PHE A 274 0.53 3.03 12.99
N VAL A 275 0.64 3.79 11.88
CA VAL A 275 1.83 4.56 11.56
C VAL A 275 1.54 6.05 11.67
N LYS A 276 2.19 6.73 12.61
CA LYS A 276 2.10 8.18 12.77
C LYS A 276 2.78 8.87 11.59
N THR A 277 2.05 9.73 10.89
CA THR A 277 2.55 10.49 9.73
C THR A 277 2.57 12.01 9.96
N THR A 278 2.06 12.50 11.07
CA THR A 278 2.01 13.93 11.46
C THR A 278 3.35 14.65 11.24
N ASN A 279 4.47 13.99 11.59
CA ASN A 279 5.81 14.58 11.48
C ASN A 279 6.32 14.72 10.04
N PHE A 280 5.59 14.17 9.06
CA PHE A 280 5.95 14.26 7.65
C PHE A 280 5.29 15.44 6.94
N ALA A 281 4.44 16.19 7.62
CA ALA A 281 3.90 17.44 7.11
C ALA A 281 5.02 18.46 6.85
N ARG A 282 4.89 19.19 5.74
CA ARG A 282 5.80 20.28 5.36
C ARG A 282 5.00 21.56 5.25
N PRO A 283 5.63 22.71 5.53
CA PRO A 283 4.97 24.01 5.40
C PRO A 283 4.51 24.24 3.95
N LYS A 284 3.40 24.95 3.77
CA LYS A 284 2.90 25.29 2.44
C LYS A 284 3.87 26.16 1.65
N GLU A 285 4.65 27.00 2.33
CA GLU A 285 5.66 27.88 1.76
C GLU A 285 6.84 27.10 1.15
N GLU A 286 7.06 25.86 1.61
CA GLU A 286 8.11 24.94 1.14
C GLU A 286 7.56 23.84 0.23
N SER A 287 6.31 23.99 -0.24
CA SER A 287 5.59 22.95 -0.97
C SER A 287 5.05 23.48 -2.28
N PRO A 288 4.86 22.63 -3.32
CA PRO A 288 4.49 23.11 -4.64
C PRO A 288 3.04 23.60 -4.73
N ASN A 289 2.09 22.97 -4.06
CA ASN A 289 0.65 23.24 -4.19
C ASN A 289 0.09 23.92 -2.92
N VAL A 290 0.42 25.17 -2.70
CA VAL A 290 0.15 25.94 -1.46
C VAL A 290 -1.33 25.96 -1.04
N GLY A 291 -2.28 25.76 -1.96
CA GLY A 291 -3.72 25.69 -1.69
C GLY A 291 -4.25 24.30 -1.37
N HIS A 292 -3.44 23.25 -1.46
CA HIS A 292 -3.84 21.85 -1.39
C HIS A 292 -3.42 21.15 -0.09
N GLY A 293 -3.74 21.74 1.07
CA GLY A 293 -3.40 21.15 2.38
C GLY A 293 -3.95 19.72 2.56
N HIS A 294 -5.11 19.41 1.97
CA HIS A 294 -5.69 18.07 1.93
C HIS A 294 -4.85 17.03 1.19
N HIS A 295 -3.87 17.46 0.40
CA HIS A 295 -2.92 16.62 -0.32
C HIS A 295 -1.47 16.94 0.06
N TRP A 296 -1.21 17.26 1.35
CA TRP A 296 0.13 17.55 1.85
C TRP A 296 0.82 18.65 1.04
N PHE A 297 0.05 19.59 0.51
CA PHE A 297 0.51 20.65 -0.39
C PHE A 297 1.28 20.15 -1.63
N GLY A 298 1.08 18.89 -2.04
CA GLY A 298 1.83 18.26 -3.13
C GLY A 298 3.30 18.00 -2.83
N ASN A 299 3.71 18.08 -1.56
CA ASN A 299 5.10 17.92 -1.16
C ASN A 299 5.58 16.47 -1.34
N ALA A 300 6.57 16.27 -2.21
CA ALA A 300 7.07 14.94 -2.53
C ALA A 300 7.82 14.27 -1.38
N GLU A 301 8.50 15.04 -0.53
CA GLU A 301 9.17 14.50 0.65
C GLU A 301 8.15 13.91 1.63
N SER A 302 6.99 14.56 1.82
CA SER A 302 5.92 14.03 2.65
C SER A 302 5.46 12.66 2.15
N TYR A 303 5.15 12.52 0.87
CA TYR A 303 4.72 11.24 0.28
C TYR A 303 5.81 10.16 0.34
N PHE A 304 7.06 10.53 0.09
CA PHE A 304 8.20 9.62 0.22
C PHE A 304 8.34 9.09 1.66
N LEU A 305 8.31 9.97 2.67
CA LEU A 305 8.46 9.60 4.07
C LEU A 305 7.26 8.77 4.58
N ILE A 306 6.04 9.08 4.13
CA ILE A 306 4.84 8.27 4.41
C ILE A 306 5.04 6.85 3.86
N GLY A 307 5.40 6.73 2.58
CA GLY A 307 5.64 5.43 1.97
C GLY A 307 6.76 4.64 2.65
N ASP A 308 7.84 5.31 3.03
CA ASP A 308 8.96 4.71 3.78
C ASP A 308 8.51 4.15 5.13
N ALA A 309 7.72 4.92 5.88
CA ALA A 309 7.23 4.50 7.19
C ALA A 309 6.21 3.36 7.10
N LEU A 310 5.27 3.43 6.14
CA LEU A 310 4.28 2.37 5.91
C LEU A 310 4.95 1.06 5.46
N GLY A 311 5.90 1.13 4.53
CA GLY A 311 6.65 -0.04 4.06
C GLY A 311 7.49 -0.67 5.16
N LYS A 312 8.22 0.13 5.93
CA LYS A 312 9.01 -0.36 7.10
C LYS A 312 8.14 -1.04 8.14
N GLU A 313 6.98 -0.46 8.44
CA GLU A 313 6.07 -1.04 9.43
C GLU A 313 5.47 -2.35 8.93
N MET A 314 5.14 -2.46 7.63
CA MET A 314 4.71 -3.72 7.04
C MET A 314 5.79 -4.80 7.15
N VAL A 315 7.04 -4.49 6.79
CA VAL A 315 8.18 -5.39 6.98
C VAL A 315 8.30 -5.85 8.44
N ARG A 316 8.18 -4.92 9.41
CA ARG A 316 8.22 -5.25 10.84
C ARG A 316 7.11 -6.21 11.27
N LEU A 317 5.88 -6.07 10.71
CA LEU A 317 4.77 -6.98 11.00
C LEU A 317 5.00 -8.38 10.42
N LEU A 318 5.66 -8.48 9.27
CA LEU A 318 5.96 -9.75 8.60
C LEU A 318 7.02 -10.58 9.34
N GLN A 319 7.87 -9.95 10.13
CA GLN A 319 8.92 -10.60 10.94
C GLN A 319 8.40 -11.18 12.28
N LYS A 320 7.11 -10.97 12.62
CA LYS A 320 6.44 -11.53 13.81
C LYS A 320 5.75 -12.86 13.48
#